data_f04767ab4e2453401167ada59f6d91a5
#
_entry.id   f04767ab4e2453401167ada59f6d91a5
#
_cell.length_a   1.000
_cell.length_b   1.000
_cell.length_c   1.000
_cell.angle_alpha   90.00
_cell.angle_beta   90.00
_cell.angle_gamma   90.00
#
_symmetry.space_group_name_H-M   'P 1'
#
loop_
_entity.id
_entity.type
_entity.pdbx_description
1 polymer ?
#
loop_
_entity_poly.entity_id
_entity_poly.type
_entity_poly.pdbx_seq_one_letter_code
_entity_poly.pdbx_strand_id
1 'polypeptide(L)'
;MIDLKIRELMTTDVRTISPNATIKDAANIMNTVDVGSVPVVDNNKLVGIVTDRDIVLRSVAKGQDPNQKVCDVMTKDIKTISPDTKVHEAADLMAKRQIRRLPVVDNGNLVGIVAIGDLAIEGKYEDEAGEALHDISKNTLS
;
A
#
# COMPACT_ATOMS: atom_id res chain seq x y z
N MET A 1 -4.71 -15.91 24.37
CA MET A 1 -4.27 -14.83 23.45
C MET A 1 -5.23 -14.76 22.28
N ILE A 2 -5.72 -13.59 21.97
CA ILE A 2 -6.66 -13.40 20.87
C ILE A 2 -5.87 -13.14 19.59
N ASP A 3 -6.03 -14.01 18.59
CA ASP A 3 -5.44 -13.83 17.28
C ASP A 3 -6.38 -12.94 16.46
N LEU A 4 -6.08 -11.63 16.41
CA LEU A 4 -6.84 -10.71 15.59
C LEU A 4 -6.50 -10.92 14.13
N LYS A 5 -7.53 -10.79 13.30
CA LYS A 5 -7.41 -10.85 11.85
C LYS A 5 -7.34 -9.44 11.29
N ILE A 6 -6.72 -9.32 10.13
CA ILE A 6 -6.54 -8.03 9.46
C ILE A 6 -7.87 -7.33 9.20
N ARG A 7 -8.95 -8.08 8.93
CA ARG A 7 -10.28 -7.46 8.69
C ARG A 7 -10.73 -6.54 9.84
N GLU A 8 -10.23 -6.80 11.05
CA GLU A 8 -10.61 -6.03 12.23
C GLU A 8 -9.83 -4.71 12.36
N LEU A 9 -8.72 -4.57 11.62
CA LEU A 9 -7.82 -3.41 11.72
C LEU A 9 -7.70 -2.63 10.41
N MET A 10 -8.07 -3.22 9.28
CA MET A 10 -7.86 -2.59 7.97
C MET A 10 -8.76 -1.38 7.76
N THR A 11 -8.29 -0.44 6.96
CA THR A 11 -9.09 0.68 6.46
C THR A 11 -9.84 0.20 5.23
N THR A 12 -11.17 0.36 5.20
CA THR A 12 -12.01 -0.08 4.08
C THR A 12 -12.35 1.06 3.12
N ASP A 13 -12.31 2.31 3.58
CA ASP A 13 -12.57 3.48 2.74
C ASP A 13 -11.26 3.89 2.05
N VAL A 14 -10.91 3.19 0.98
CA VAL A 14 -9.64 3.36 0.28
C VAL A 14 -9.87 4.08 -1.05
N ARG A 15 -9.11 5.15 -1.27
CA ARG A 15 -9.11 5.83 -2.57
C ARG A 15 -8.32 5.00 -3.55
N THR A 16 -8.92 4.71 -4.69
CA THR A 16 -8.31 3.92 -5.77
C THR A 16 -8.32 4.70 -7.07
N ILE A 17 -7.59 4.20 -8.05
CA ILE A 17 -7.50 4.84 -9.36
C ILE A 17 -7.55 3.77 -10.45
N SER A 18 -8.08 4.14 -11.60
CA SER A 18 -8.11 3.28 -12.78
C SER A 18 -6.72 3.20 -13.43
N PRO A 19 -6.34 2.06 -14.02
CA PRO A 19 -5.07 1.99 -14.78
C PRO A 19 -5.03 2.94 -15.97
N ASN A 20 -6.19 3.35 -16.47
CA ASN A 20 -6.29 4.28 -17.60
C ASN A 20 -6.33 5.75 -17.20
N ALA A 21 -6.38 6.04 -15.91
CA ALA A 21 -6.27 7.41 -15.42
C ALA A 21 -4.85 7.94 -15.63
N THR A 22 -4.70 9.25 -15.52
CA THR A 22 -3.41 9.90 -15.76
C THR A 22 -2.58 10.00 -14.48
N ILE A 23 -1.28 10.21 -14.66
CA ILE A 23 -0.36 10.48 -13.55
C ILE A 23 -0.80 11.73 -12.81
N LYS A 24 -1.32 12.74 -13.51
CA LYS A 24 -1.85 13.94 -12.88
C LYS A 24 -3.01 13.61 -11.94
N ASP A 25 -3.90 12.69 -12.36
CA ASP A 25 -5.01 12.24 -11.50
C ASP A 25 -4.49 11.57 -10.24
N ALA A 26 -3.47 10.72 -10.37
CA ALA A 26 -2.84 10.07 -9.23
C ALA A 26 -2.23 11.08 -8.27
N ALA A 27 -1.49 12.05 -8.80
CA ALA A 27 -0.87 13.10 -8.00
C ALA A 27 -1.93 13.93 -7.26
N ASN A 28 -3.06 14.21 -7.90
CA ASN A 28 -4.16 14.94 -7.27
C ASN A 28 -4.75 14.17 -6.09
N ILE A 29 -4.92 12.85 -6.23
CA ILE A 29 -5.39 12.01 -5.13
C ILE A 29 -4.39 12.04 -3.98
N MET A 30 -3.11 11.87 -4.27
CA MET A 30 -2.05 11.90 -3.26
C MET A 30 -2.05 13.22 -2.50
N ASN A 31 -2.25 14.33 -3.21
CA ASN A 31 -2.30 15.65 -2.60
C ASN A 31 -3.57 15.84 -1.76
N THR A 32 -4.71 15.38 -2.25
CA THR A 32 -6.01 15.60 -1.60
C THR A 32 -6.14 14.81 -0.30
N VAL A 33 -5.71 13.56 -0.29
CA VAL A 33 -5.86 12.68 0.89
C VAL A 33 -4.55 12.44 1.62
N ASP A 34 -3.48 13.13 1.22
CA ASP A 34 -2.18 13.11 1.89
C ASP A 34 -1.60 11.70 2.00
N VAL A 35 -1.50 11.02 0.87
CA VAL A 35 -0.92 9.67 0.80
C VAL A 35 0.16 9.62 -0.27
N GLY A 36 1.13 8.73 -0.10
CA GLY A 36 2.21 8.53 -1.07
C GLY A 36 1.99 7.35 -1.99
N SER A 37 0.87 6.64 -1.86
CA SER A 37 0.56 5.49 -2.71
C SER A 37 -0.94 5.38 -2.92
N VAL A 38 -1.33 4.91 -4.12
CA VAL A 38 -2.74 4.72 -4.48
C VAL A 38 -2.88 3.36 -5.16
N PRO A 39 -3.75 2.48 -4.66
CA PRO A 39 -4.01 1.22 -5.34
C PRO A 39 -4.65 1.45 -6.70
N VAL A 40 -4.20 0.69 -7.69
CA VAL A 40 -4.73 0.74 -9.05
C VAL A 40 -5.67 -0.45 -9.22
N VAL A 41 -6.93 -0.16 -9.53
CA VAL A 41 -8.01 -1.14 -9.55
C VAL A 41 -8.72 -1.10 -10.89
N ASP A 42 -8.97 -2.27 -11.46
CA ASP A 42 -9.72 -2.45 -12.69
C ASP A 42 -10.86 -3.44 -12.42
N ASN A 43 -12.11 -2.98 -12.50
CA ASN A 43 -13.30 -3.79 -12.19
C ASN A 43 -13.18 -4.45 -10.81
N ASN A 44 -12.83 -3.66 -9.79
CA ASN A 44 -12.61 -4.08 -8.41
C ASN A 44 -11.37 -4.96 -8.18
N LYS A 45 -10.69 -5.37 -9.24
CA LYS A 45 -9.48 -6.19 -9.13
C LYS A 45 -8.26 -5.31 -8.96
N LEU A 46 -7.45 -5.63 -7.97
CA LEU A 46 -6.19 -4.92 -7.76
C LEU A 46 -5.19 -5.33 -8.86
N VAL A 47 -4.72 -4.35 -9.64
CA VAL A 47 -3.79 -4.60 -10.74
C VAL A 47 -2.41 -4.00 -10.50
N GLY A 48 -2.28 -3.12 -9.52
CA GLY A 48 -0.98 -2.52 -9.19
C GLY A 48 -1.11 -1.47 -8.11
N ILE A 49 0.01 -0.83 -7.82
CA ILE A 49 0.06 0.33 -6.93
C ILE A 49 0.91 1.39 -7.62
N VAL A 50 0.44 2.64 -7.59
CA VAL A 50 1.23 3.78 -8.04
C VAL A 50 1.66 4.58 -6.82
N THR A 51 2.96 4.89 -6.74
CA THR A 51 3.52 5.65 -5.64
C THR A 51 4.07 6.99 -6.15
N ASP A 52 4.27 7.93 -5.24
CA ASP A 52 4.95 9.18 -5.56
C ASP A 52 6.35 8.93 -6.11
N ARG A 53 7.06 7.93 -5.58
CA ARG A 53 8.36 7.53 -6.10
C ARG A 53 8.26 7.01 -7.53
N ASP A 54 7.25 6.20 -7.86
CA ASP A 54 7.01 5.73 -9.22
C ASP A 54 6.86 6.90 -10.19
N ILE A 55 6.08 7.91 -9.79
CA ILE A 55 5.84 9.09 -10.61
C ILE A 55 7.14 9.86 -10.85
N VAL A 56 7.92 10.08 -9.81
CA VAL A 56 9.18 10.81 -9.91
C VAL A 56 10.18 10.06 -10.80
N LEU A 57 10.39 8.78 -10.54
CA LEU A 57 11.46 8.01 -11.20
C LEU A 57 11.09 7.49 -12.58
N ARG A 58 9.81 7.15 -12.78
CA ARG A 58 9.37 6.51 -14.03
C ARG A 58 8.66 7.47 -14.98
N SER A 59 8.30 8.66 -14.50
CA SER A 59 7.65 9.67 -15.33
C SER A 59 8.47 10.94 -15.40
N VAL A 60 8.58 11.69 -14.30
CA VAL A 60 9.25 12.99 -14.29
C VAL A 60 10.72 12.87 -14.72
N ALA A 61 11.46 11.93 -14.14
CA ALA A 61 12.88 11.74 -14.45
C ALA A 61 13.12 11.35 -15.90
N LYS A 62 12.12 10.74 -16.56
CA LYS A 62 12.21 10.32 -17.96
C LYS A 62 11.60 11.33 -18.93
N GLY A 63 11.20 12.49 -18.43
CA GLY A 63 10.64 13.56 -19.25
C GLY A 63 9.26 13.25 -19.83
N GLN A 64 8.50 12.38 -19.16
CA GLN A 64 7.17 11.99 -19.63
C GLN A 64 6.12 13.04 -19.31
N ASP A 65 5.04 13.05 -20.09
CA ASP A 65 3.93 13.97 -19.94
C ASP A 65 3.05 13.59 -18.74
N PRO A 66 2.55 14.57 -17.96
CA PRO A 66 1.59 14.29 -16.88
C PRO A 66 0.30 13.59 -17.32
N ASN A 67 0.00 13.59 -18.59
CA ASN A 67 -1.14 12.86 -19.16
C ASN A 67 -0.83 11.39 -19.46
N GLN A 68 0.38 10.94 -19.18
CA GLN A 68 0.74 9.53 -19.27
C GLN A 68 -0.15 8.70 -18.36
N LYS A 69 -0.50 7.49 -18.79
CA LYS A 69 -1.39 6.61 -18.01
C LYS A 69 -0.68 6.03 -16.81
N VAL A 70 -1.44 5.86 -15.74
CA VAL A 70 -0.97 5.25 -14.49
C VAL A 70 -0.39 3.86 -14.74
N CYS A 71 -1.02 3.07 -15.63
CA CYS A 71 -0.56 1.70 -15.91
C CYS A 71 0.87 1.65 -16.48
N ASP A 72 1.37 2.75 -17.03
CA ASP A 72 2.73 2.79 -17.58
C ASP A 72 3.81 2.94 -16.50
N VAL A 73 3.44 3.43 -15.32
CA VAL A 73 4.41 3.71 -14.25
C VAL A 73 4.16 2.92 -12.97
N MET A 74 2.98 2.32 -12.81
CA MET A 74 2.62 1.59 -11.59
C MET A 74 3.52 0.39 -11.36
N THR A 75 3.63 -0.03 -10.10
CA THR A 75 4.29 -1.26 -9.71
C THR A 75 3.24 -2.38 -9.74
N LYS A 76 3.54 -3.46 -10.48
CA LYS A 76 2.61 -4.58 -10.67
C LYS A 76 2.88 -5.75 -9.74
N ASP A 77 4.13 -5.97 -9.37
CA ASP A 77 4.53 -7.07 -8.50
C ASP A 77 4.40 -6.63 -7.04
N ILE A 78 3.18 -6.65 -6.53
CA ILE A 78 2.87 -6.19 -5.19
C ILE A 78 2.45 -7.37 -4.31
N LYS A 79 2.85 -7.30 -3.04
CA LYS A 79 2.39 -8.26 -2.03
C LYS A 79 1.03 -7.85 -1.53
N THR A 80 0.14 -8.84 -1.38
CA THR A 80 -1.19 -8.64 -0.82
C THR A 80 -1.43 -9.66 0.29
N ILE A 81 -2.42 -9.39 1.12
CA ILE A 81 -2.86 -10.32 2.16
C ILE A 81 -4.37 -10.45 2.09
N SER A 82 -4.90 -11.50 2.74
CA SER A 82 -6.34 -11.70 2.82
C SER A 82 -6.89 -11.06 4.09
N PRO A 83 -8.22 -10.80 4.15
CA PRO A 83 -8.84 -10.30 5.38
C PRO A 83 -8.67 -11.24 6.58
N ASP A 84 -8.44 -12.52 6.32
CA ASP A 84 -8.29 -13.54 7.36
C ASP A 84 -6.84 -13.74 7.80
N THR A 85 -5.89 -13.01 7.19
CA THR A 85 -4.50 -13.02 7.60
C THR A 85 -4.40 -12.52 9.05
N LYS A 86 -3.58 -13.20 9.85
CA LYS A 86 -3.36 -12.78 11.24
C LYS A 86 -2.47 -11.55 11.30
N VAL A 87 -2.71 -10.71 12.28
CA VAL A 87 -1.99 -9.43 12.43
C VAL A 87 -0.48 -9.63 12.49
N HIS A 88 0.00 -10.62 13.25
CA HIS A 88 1.44 -10.86 13.36
C HIS A 88 2.07 -11.33 12.03
N GLU A 89 1.30 -12.06 11.21
CA GLU A 89 1.77 -12.46 9.87
C GLU A 89 1.94 -11.25 8.97
N ALA A 90 1.01 -10.30 9.05
CA ALA A 90 1.11 -9.06 8.28
C ALA A 90 2.32 -8.23 8.72
N ALA A 91 2.55 -8.13 10.03
CA ALA A 91 3.71 -7.41 10.56
C ALA A 91 5.03 -8.04 10.09
N ASP A 92 5.12 -9.37 10.12
CA ASP A 92 6.29 -10.09 9.62
C ASP A 92 6.54 -9.82 8.14
N LEU A 93 5.47 -9.82 7.34
CA LEU A 93 5.58 -9.57 5.91
C LEU A 93 6.04 -8.15 5.62
N MET A 94 5.52 -7.17 6.36
CA MET A 94 5.96 -5.78 6.23
C MET A 94 7.45 -5.63 6.54
N ALA A 95 7.91 -6.30 7.60
CA ALA A 95 9.32 -6.27 7.97
C ALA A 95 10.20 -6.92 6.90
N LYS A 96 9.82 -8.09 6.41
CA LYS A 96 10.58 -8.83 5.40
C LYS A 96 10.66 -8.10 4.07
N ARG A 97 9.58 -7.43 3.68
CA ARG A 97 9.48 -6.74 2.38
C ARG A 97 9.84 -5.27 2.47
N GLN A 98 10.14 -4.75 3.66
CA GLN A 98 10.48 -3.34 3.85
C GLN A 98 9.37 -2.39 3.37
N ILE A 99 8.12 -2.76 3.66
CA ILE A 99 6.94 -2.00 3.23
C ILE A 99 6.09 -1.65 4.45
N ARG A 100 5.42 -0.50 4.37
CA ARG A 100 4.64 0.04 5.49
C ARG A 100 3.14 -0.15 5.31
N ARG A 101 2.69 -0.60 4.15
CA ARG A 101 1.29 -0.80 3.83
C ARG A 101 1.13 -2.04 3.00
N LEU A 102 0.01 -2.73 3.22
CA LEU A 102 -0.35 -3.92 2.46
C LEU A 102 -1.79 -3.80 1.99
N PRO A 103 -2.04 -3.97 0.69
CA PRO A 103 -3.41 -4.11 0.21
C PRO A 103 -4.00 -5.42 0.71
N VAL A 104 -5.27 -5.37 1.10
CA VAL A 104 -6.04 -6.53 1.55
C VAL A 104 -6.98 -6.92 0.42
N VAL A 105 -6.86 -8.15 -0.05
CA VAL A 105 -7.54 -8.63 -1.24
C VAL A 105 -8.33 -9.89 -0.92
N ASP A 106 -9.56 -9.97 -1.43
CA ASP A 106 -10.42 -11.15 -1.30
C ASP A 106 -10.88 -11.54 -2.71
N ASN A 107 -10.48 -12.73 -3.16
CA ASN A 107 -10.76 -13.21 -4.53
C ASN A 107 -10.30 -12.22 -5.61
N GLY A 108 -9.16 -11.57 -5.40
CA GLY A 108 -8.62 -10.57 -6.31
C GLY A 108 -9.19 -9.17 -6.13
N ASN A 109 -10.30 -9.02 -5.41
CA ASN A 109 -10.93 -7.72 -5.17
C ASN A 109 -10.25 -7.00 -4.00
N LEU A 110 -9.94 -5.72 -4.19
CA LEU A 110 -9.42 -4.90 -3.10
C LEU A 110 -10.53 -4.64 -2.10
N VAL A 111 -10.32 -5.03 -0.83
CA VAL A 111 -11.31 -4.85 0.23
C VAL A 111 -10.81 -3.91 1.33
N GLY A 112 -9.52 -3.58 1.36
CA GLY A 112 -8.99 -2.66 2.35
C GLY A 112 -7.49 -2.48 2.21
N ILE A 113 -6.94 -1.66 3.10
CA ILE A 113 -5.50 -1.48 3.25
C ILE A 113 -5.18 -1.51 4.73
N VAL A 114 -4.08 -2.17 5.08
CA VAL A 114 -3.54 -2.11 6.44
C VAL A 114 -2.19 -1.39 6.40
N ALA A 115 -1.99 -0.47 7.32
CA ALA A 115 -0.73 0.24 7.49
C ALA A 115 -0.07 -0.21 8.79
N ILE A 116 1.25 -0.07 8.87
CA ILE A 116 1.98 -0.44 10.08
C ILE A 116 1.48 0.34 11.31
N GLY A 117 1.05 1.60 11.09
CA GLY A 117 0.46 2.41 12.15
C GLY A 117 -0.83 1.85 12.73
N ASP A 118 -1.61 1.11 11.93
CA ASP A 118 -2.85 0.47 12.40
C ASP A 118 -2.55 -0.59 13.46
N LEU A 119 -1.41 -1.27 13.34
CA LEU A 119 -0.99 -2.28 14.30
C LEU A 119 -0.57 -1.63 15.63
N ALA A 120 0.09 -0.49 15.56
CA ALA A 120 0.53 0.24 16.74
C ALA A 120 -0.64 0.80 17.55
N ILE A 121 -1.71 1.27 16.87
CA ILE A 121 -2.90 1.84 17.50
C ILE A 121 -3.56 0.84 18.45
N GLU A 122 -3.55 -0.45 18.10
CA GLU A 122 -4.20 -1.48 18.90
C GLU A 122 -3.45 -1.84 20.19
N GLY A 123 -2.27 -1.29 20.42
CA GLY A 123 -1.51 -1.50 21.65
C GLY A 123 -1.04 -2.94 21.88
N LYS A 124 -1.87 -3.92 21.57
CA LYS A 124 -1.55 -5.34 21.73
C LYS A 124 -0.44 -5.81 20.81
N TYR A 125 -0.24 -5.08 19.71
CA TYR A 125 0.70 -5.43 18.66
C TYR A 125 1.77 -4.36 18.49
N GLU A 126 1.93 -3.51 19.49
CA GLU A 126 2.89 -2.41 19.47
C GLU A 126 4.30 -2.93 19.24
N ASP A 127 4.65 -4.05 19.86
CA ASP A 127 5.98 -4.65 19.71
C ASP A 127 6.23 -5.11 18.28
N GLU A 128 5.25 -5.77 17.65
CA GLU A 128 5.36 -6.23 16.28
C GLU A 128 5.46 -5.04 15.31
N ALA A 129 4.65 -4.01 15.50
CA ALA A 129 4.71 -2.81 14.67
C ALA A 129 6.04 -2.09 14.84
N GLY A 130 6.51 -1.96 16.10
CA GLY A 130 7.79 -1.32 16.40
C GLY A 130 8.95 -2.07 15.77
N GLU A 131 8.95 -3.40 15.86
CA GLU A 131 9.98 -4.24 15.28
C GLU A 131 10.00 -4.12 13.75
N ALA A 132 8.84 -4.18 13.10
CA ALA A 132 8.75 -4.05 11.66
C ALA A 132 9.23 -2.68 11.20
N LEU A 133 8.85 -1.61 11.90
CA LEU A 133 9.26 -0.26 11.58
C LEU A 133 10.78 -0.08 11.77
N HIS A 134 11.34 -0.67 12.81
CA HIS A 134 12.78 -0.65 13.06
C HIS A 134 13.54 -1.30 11.91
N ASP A 135 13.11 -2.48 11.46
CA ASP A 135 13.75 -3.21 10.38
C ASP A 135 13.68 -2.43 9.04
N ILE A 136 12.54 -1.81 8.75
CA ILE A 136 12.38 -0.98 7.56
C ILE A 136 13.33 0.21 7.62
N SER A 137 13.38 0.92 8.75
CA SER A 137 14.21 2.10 8.94
C SER A 137 15.70 1.77 8.86
N LYS A 138 16.11 0.63 9.42
CA LYS A 138 17.50 0.17 9.40
C LYS A 138 18.00 0.00 7.97
N ASN A 139 17.19 -0.56 7.09
CA ASN A 139 17.58 -0.77 5.70
C ASN A 139 17.52 0.50 4.86
N THR A 140 16.65 1.42 5.22
CA THR A 140 16.50 2.71 4.51
C THR A 140 17.68 3.63 4.78
N LEU A 141 18.31 3.54 5.96
CA LEU A 141 19.40 4.39 6.37
C LEU A 141 20.77 3.94 5.85
N SER A 142 20.85 2.76 5.31
CA SER A 142 22.12 2.21 4.83
C SER A 142 22.48 2.64 3.39
#